data_1f61a7dd0ad9662b11ded113209f0206
#
_entry.id   1f61a7dd0ad9662b11ded113209f0206
#
_cell.length_a   1.000
_cell.length_b   1.000
_cell.length_c   1.000
_cell.angle_alpha   90.00
_cell.angle_beta   90.00
_cell.angle_gamma   90.00
#
_symmetry.space_group_name_H-M   'P 1'
#
loop_
_entity.id
_entity.type
_entity.pdbx_description
1 polymer ?
#
loop_
_entity_poly.entity_id
_entity_poly.type
_entity_poly.pdbx_seq_one_letter_code
_entity_poly.pdbx_strand_id
1 'polypeptide(L)'
;DPGYEWLIRRVTVARGSMKFRAVCRPAFDYARAPHKASRAKGCVRFRSKRLTLELSTEAPIHIDDGSVTSEFALKEGEAVSFVLRPADGPGGGSGCVADAEAQGLFESTVEYWRRWLSGCTYFGRWREMVHRCALALKLLTYEPSGAMVAAVTCGLPEDLGGQRNWDYRYTWI
;
A
#
# COMPACT_ATOMS: atom_id res chain seq x y z
N ASP A 1 9.26 -6.21 9.64
CA ASP A 1 9.07 -7.64 9.94
C ASP A 1 8.98 -8.38 8.62
N PRO A 2 9.89 -9.30 8.30
CA PRO A 2 9.87 -10.00 7.03
C PRO A 2 8.65 -10.92 6.99
N GLY A 3 7.62 -10.56 6.28
CA GLY A 3 6.48 -11.43 6.08
C GLY A 3 5.12 -10.79 5.85
N TYR A 4 5.01 -9.47 6.00
CA TYR A 4 3.73 -8.79 5.76
C TYR A 4 3.79 -7.93 4.50
N GLU A 5 3.33 -8.46 3.38
CA GLU A 5 3.11 -7.68 2.16
C GLU A 5 1.71 -7.04 2.17
N TRP A 6 1.45 -6.22 3.18
CA TRP A 6 0.15 -5.58 3.37
C TRP A 6 0.19 -4.10 3.01
N LEU A 7 -0.82 -3.66 2.27
CA LEU A 7 -1.06 -2.26 2.03
C LEU A 7 -2.16 -1.77 2.99
N ILE A 8 -1.80 -0.91 3.93
CA ILE A 8 -2.72 -0.31 4.89
C ILE A 8 -2.92 1.16 4.54
N ARG A 9 -4.18 1.54 4.35
CA ARG A 9 -4.60 2.93 4.22
C ARG A 9 -5.56 3.27 5.34
N ARG A 10 -5.17 4.23 6.18
CA ARG A 10 -5.99 4.74 7.27
C ARG A 10 -6.43 6.16 6.96
N VAL A 11 -7.74 6.40 7.05
CA VAL A 11 -8.36 7.71 6.88
C VAL A 11 -8.84 8.18 8.24
N THR A 12 -8.44 9.39 8.64
CA THR A 12 -8.84 10.00 9.91
C THR A 12 -9.28 11.44 9.66
N VAL A 13 -10.35 11.87 10.29
CA VAL A 13 -10.79 13.27 10.25
C VAL A 13 -10.25 14.01 11.45
N ALA A 14 -9.35 14.97 11.20
CA ALA A 14 -8.71 15.76 12.23
C ALA A 14 -9.61 16.88 12.78
N ARG A 15 -10.60 17.36 11.99
CA ARG A 15 -11.51 18.43 12.40
C ARG A 15 -12.80 18.42 11.56
N GLY A 16 -13.94 18.55 12.21
CA GLY A 16 -15.25 18.66 11.56
C GLY A 16 -15.79 17.33 11.05
N SER A 17 -16.36 17.31 9.87
CA SER A 17 -16.88 16.10 9.22
C SER A 17 -16.60 16.11 7.72
N MET A 18 -16.35 14.92 7.13
CA MET A 18 -16.04 14.80 5.71
C MET A 18 -16.64 13.52 5.13
N LYS A 19 -17.12 13.62 3.89
CA LYS A 19 -17.52 12.45 3.09
C LYS A 19 -16.35 11.96 2.24
N PHE A 20 -16.20 10.65 2.19
CA PHE A 20 -15.13 9.98 1.44
C PHE A 20 -15.70 9.01 0.43
N ARG A 21 -14.99 8.85 -0.66
CA ARG A 21 -15.17 7.76 -1.60
C ARG A 21 -13.84 7.04 -1.80
N ALA A 22 -13.80 5.75 -1.47
CA ALA A 22 -12.67 4.88 -1.72
C ALA A 22 -12.98 3.96 -2.90
N VAL A 23 -11.99 3.72 -3.75
CA VAL A 23 -12.08 2.80 -4.88
C VAL A 23 -10.89 1.86 -4.83
N CYS A 24 -11.15 0.56 -4.84
CA CYS A 24 -10.13 -0.48 -4.97
C CYS A 24 -10.37 -1.26 -6.26
N ARG A 25 -9.45 -1.13 -7.21
CA ARG A 25 -9.49 -1.82 -8.51
C ARG A 25 -8.13 -2.43 -8.81
N PRO A 26 -7.84 -3.63 -8.33
CA PRO A 26 -6.58 -4.31 -8.59
C PRO A 26 -6.38 -4.56 -10.08
N ALA A 27 -5.14 -4.36 -10.55
CA ALA A 27 -4.76 -4.57 -11.95
C ALA A 27 -3.78 -5.74 -12.05
N PHE A 28 -4.29 -6.96 -12.00
CA PHE A 28 -3.46 -8.17 -12.01
C PHE A 28 -2.69 -8.31 -13.32
N ASP A 29 -1.42 -8.70 -13.20
CA ASP A 29 -0.50 -8.83 -14.34
C ASP A 29 -0.54 -7.60 -15.26
N TYR A 30 -0.41 -6.40 -14.67
CA TYR A 30 -0.48 -5.11 -15.40
C TYR A 30 -1.79 -4.94 -16.18
N ALA A 31 -2.93 -5.30 -15.57
CA ALA A 31 -4.27 -5.30 -16.14
C ALA A 31 -4.51 -6.30 -17.29
N ARG A 32 -3.56 -7.22 -17.56
CA ARG A 32 -3.70 -8.26 -18.59
C ARG A 32 -4.47 -9.49 -18.11
N ALA A 33 -4.46 -9.76 -16.79
CA ALA A 33 -5.15 -10.90 -16.22
C ALA A 33 -6.53 -10.50 -15.69
N PRO A 34 -7.60 -11.17 -16.11
CA PRO A 34 -8.93 -10.96 -15.57
C PRO A 34 -8.98 -11.44 -14.11
N HIS A 35 -9.87 -10.84 -13.34
CA HIS A 35 -10.16 -11.25 -11.97
C HIS A 35 -11.64 -11.10 -11.64
N LYS A 36 -12.07 -11.73 -10.55
CA LYS A 36 -13.42 -11.58 -10.00
C LYS A 36 -13.32 -11.10 -8.56
N ALA A 37 -14.19 -10.14 -8.22
CA ALA A 37 -14.39 -9.72 -6.84
C ALA A 37 -15.59 -10.44 -6.24
N SER A 38 -15.48 -10.90 -5.01
CA SER A 38 -16.56 -11.56 -4.28
C SER A 38 -16.46 -11.30 -2.77
N ARG A 39 -17.61 -11.25 -2.09
CA ARG A 39 -17.63 -11.16 -0.62
C ARG A 39 -17.23 -12.51 -0.02
N ALA A 40 -16.40 -12.47 1.02
CA ALA A 40 -15.96 -13.64 1.75
C ALA A 40 -15.78 -13.29 3.23
N LYS A 41 -16.61 -13.84 4.13
CA LYS A 41 -16.49 -13.71 5.59
C LYS A 41 -16.19 -12.26 6.07
N GLY A 42 -16.92 -11.28 5.54
CA GLY A 42 -16.79 -9.88 5.95
C GLY A 42 -15.73 -9.06 5.19
N CYS A 43 -14.90 -9.68 4.35
CA CYS A 43 -13.94 -9.02 3.47
C CYS A 43 -14.31 -9.21 1.99
N VAL A 44 -13.56 -8.61 1.09
CA VAL A 44 -13.66 -8.86 -0.36
C VAL A 44 -12.43 -9.58 -0.85
N ARG A 45 -12.64 -10.65 -1.62
CA ARG A 45 -11.58 -11.35 -2.33
C ARG A 45 -11.60 -10.99 -3.80
N PHE A 46 -10.44 -10.57 -4.29
CA PHE A 46 -10.14 -10.41 -5.70
C PHE A 46 -9.34 -11.63 -6.16
N ARG A 47 -9.94 -12.50 -6.93
CA ARG A 47 -9.29 -13.74 -7.39
C ARG A 47 -8.91 -13.65 -8.86
N SER A 48 -7.63 -13.84 -9.14
CA SER A 48 -7.07 -14.06 -10.46
C SER A 48 -6.41 -15.44 -10.55
N LYS A 49 -5.88 -15.82 -11.71
CA LYS A 49 -5.30 -17.17 -11.91
C LYS A 49 -4.12 -17.49 -10.97
N ARG A 50 -3.31 -16.51 -10.65
CA ARG A 50 -2.05 -16.69 -9.90
C ARG A 50 -2.03 -16.08 -8.52
N LEU A 51 -2.93 -15.15 -8.25
CA LEU A 51 -2.92 -14.37 -7.01
C LEU A 51 -4.35 -14.11 -6.56
N THR A 52 -4.59 -14.26 -5.28
CA THR A 52 -5.81 -13.82 -4.61
C THR A 52 -5.45 -12.72 -3.64
N LEU A 53 -6.12 -11.58 -3.73
CA LEU A 53 -6.00 -10.48 -2.76
C LEU A 53 -7.25 -10.42 -1.89
N GLU A 54 -7.10 -10.04 -0.64
CA GLU A 54 -8.18 -9.72 0.29
C GLU A 54 -8.17 -8.25 0.65
N LEU A 55 -9.34 -7.62 0.60
CA LEU A 55 -9.58 -6.28 1.11
C LEU A 55 -10.45 -6.37 2.35
N SER A 56 -9.92 -5.93 3.48
CA SER A 56 -10.64 -5.79 4.75
C SER A 56 -10.91 -4.32 5.04
N THR A 57 -12.12 -4.01 5.47
CA THR A 57 -12.53 -2.67 5.95
C THR A 57 -13.85 -2.79 6.70
N GLU A 58 -14.09 -1.91 7.65
CA GLU A 58 -15.37 -1.77 8.33
C GLU A 58 -16.31 -0.78 7.60
N ALA A 59 -15.79 -0.04 6.61
CA ALA A 59 -16.60 0.84 5.79
C ALA A 59 -17.59 0.07 4.90
N PRO A 60 -18.77 0.64 4.58
CA PRO A 60 -19.70 0.03 3.63
C PRO A 60 -19.03 -0.21 2.29
N ILE A 61 -19.25 -1.38 1.68
CA ILE A 61 -18.64 -1.74 0.40
C ILE A 61 -19.70 -2.14 -0.61
N HIS A 62 -19.49 -1.70 -1.84
CA HIS A 62 -20.21 -2.13 -3.03
C HIS A 62 -19.22 -2.76 -4.01
N ILE A 63 -19.59 -3.92 -4.58
CA ILE A 63 -18.77 -4.63 -5.57
C ILE A 63 -19.42 -4.44 -6.93
N ASP A 64 -18.65 -3.98 -7.90
CA ASP A 64 -19.08 -3.78 -9.27
C ASP A 64 -17.94 -4.14 -10.23
N ASP A 65 -18.22 -5.06 -11.15
CA ASP A 65 -17.33 -5.51 -12.22
C ASP A 65 -15.85 -5.65 -11.81
N GLY A 66 -15.60 -6.43 -10.74
CA GLY A 66 -14.23 -6.67 -10.25
C GLY A 66 -13.62 -5.52 -9.46
N SER A 67 -14.32 -4.42 -9.27
CA SER A 67 -13.92 -3.30 -8.41
C SER A 67 -14.72 -3.25 -7.13
N VAL A 68 -14.18 -2.57 -6.12
CA VAL A 68 -14.86 -2.25 -4.87
C VAL A 68 -14.93 -0.74 -4.73
N THR A 69 -16.11 -0.23 -4.44
CA THR A 69 -16.33 1.15 -4.05
C THR A 69 -16.85 1.20 -2.63
N SER A 70 -16.49 2.24 -1.91
CA SER A 70 -16.94 2.52 -0.55
C SER A 70 -17.22 4.01 -0.41
N GLU A 71 -18.43 4.35 0.01
CA GLU A 71 -18.80 5.73 0.32
C GLU A 71 -19.21 5.80 1.80
N PHE A 72 -18.57 6.72 2.52
CA PHE A 72 -18.76 6.85 3.96
C PHE A 72 -18.49 8.28 4.41
N ALA A 73 -18.97 8.62 5.58
CA ALA A 73 -18.71 9.90 6.23
C ALA A 73 -18.03 9.65 7.57
N LEU A 74 -17.05 10.47 7.91
CA LEU A 74 -16.39 10.45 9.20
C LEU A 74 -16.53 11.83 9.86
N LYS A 75 -16.60 11.83 11.17
CA LYS A 75 -16.53 13.01 12.03
C LYS A 75 -15.14 13.13 12.64
N GLU A 76 -14.90 14.25 13.30
CA GLU A 76 -13.68 14.50 14.04
C GLU A 76 -13.34 13.36 15.01
N GLY A 77 -12.11 12.88 14.96
CA GLY A 77 -11.60 11.76 15.74
C GLY A 77 -11.96 10.37 15.21
N GLU A 78 -12.93 10.25 14.30
CA GLU A 78 -13.26 8.98 13.68
C GLU A 78 -12.22 8.59 12.63
N ALA A 79 -11.99 7.28 12.51
CA ALA A 79 -11.08 6.71 11.54
C ALA A 79 -11.64 5.42 10.93
N VAL A 80 -11.16 5.09 9.74
CA VAL A 80 -11.43 3.80 9.08
C VAL A 80 -10.17 3.33 8.35
N SER A 81 -9.91 2.03 8.40
CA SER A 81 -8.79 1.42 7.71
C SER A 81 -9.26 0.57 6.54
N PHE A 82 -8.43 0.54 5.50
CA PHE A 82 -8.51 -0.34 4.36
C PHE A 82 -7.22 -1.14 4.30
N VAL A 83 -7.32 -2.47 4.42
CA VAL A 83 -6.17 -3.38 4.39
C VAL A 83 -6.28 -4.26 3.18
N LEU A 84 -5.34 -4.14 2.25
CA LEU A 84 -5.21 -5.02 1.10
C LEU A 84 -3.98 -5.91 1.29
N ARG A 85 -4.19 -7.24 1.20
CA ARG A 85 -3.14 -8.25 1.41
C ARG A 85 -3.29 -9.44 0.47
N PRO A 86 -2.23 -10.22 0.23
CA PRO A 86 -2.38 -11.56 -0.33
C PRO A 86 -3.25 -12.45 0.58
N ALA A 87 -4.13 -13.24 -0.01
CA ALA A 87 -4.92 -14.22 0.74
C ALA A 87 -4.10 -15.44 1.15
N ASP A 88 -3.11 -15.78 0.32
CA ASP A 88 -2.22 -16.93 0.47
C ASP A 88 -0.78 -16.45 0.65
N GLY A 89 0.01 -17.10 1.48
CA GLY A 89 1.42 -16.75 1.71
C GLY A 89 1.72 -16.21 3.11
N PRO A 90 2.95 -15.74 3.36
CA PRO A 90 3.35 -15.17 4.64
C PRO A 90 2.45 -13.97 5.00
N GLY A 91 1.86 -14.01 6.19
CA GLY A 91 0.89 -13.01 6.62
C GLY A 91 -0.51 -13.17 5.98
N GLY A 92 -0.72 -14.17 5.12
CA GLY A 92 -2.03 -14.59 4.65
C GLY A 92 -2.79 -15.25 5.79
N GLY A 93 -4.07 -14.92 5.94
CA GLY A 93 -4.94 -15.52 6.95
C GLY A 93 -6.36 -15.57 6.44
N SER A 94 -7.15 -16.54 6.91
CA SER A 94 -8.57 -16.56 6.59
C SER A 94 -9.34 -15.65 7.55
N GLY A 95 -9.77 -14.49 7.08
CA GLY A 95 -10.61 -13.59 7.86
C GLY A 95 -10.28 -12.13 7.65
N CYS A 96 -11.21 -11.25 8.02
CA CYS A 96 -10.99 -9.82 7.98
C CYS A 96 -9.97 -9.37 9.02
N VAL A 97 -9.13 -8.45 8.63
CA VAL A 97 -8.26 -7.72 9.56
C VAL A 97 -9.11 -6.71 10.31
N ALA A 98 -9.11 -6.77 11.62
CA ALA A 98 -9.81 -5.80 12.46
C ALA A 98 -9.13 -4.42 12.39
N ASP A 99 -9.92 -3.33 12.58
CA ASP A 99 -9.35 -1.99 12.55
C ASP A 99 -8.27 -1.77 13.62
N ALA A 100 -8.43 -2.36 14.80
CA ALA A 100 -7.41 -2.32 15.86
C ALA A 100 -6.08 -2.98 15.46
N GLU A 101 -6.13 -4.10 14.75
CA GLU A 101 -4.93 -4.76 14.21
C GLU A 101 -4.27 -3.90 13.13
N ALA A 102 -5.07 -3.35 12.21
CA ALA A 102 -4.59 -2.44 11.17
C ALA A 102 -3.94 -1.19 11.77
N GLN A 103 -4.51 -0.63 12.83
CA GLN A 103 -3.94 0.49 13.57
C GLN A 103 -2.59 0.12 14.19
N GLY A 104 -2.49 -1.01 14.89
CA GLY A 104 -1.25 -1.46 15.51
C GLY A 104 -0.12 -1.64 14.48
N LEU A 105 -0.42 -2.23 13.32
CA LEU A 105 0.53 -2.39 12.22
C LEU A 105 0.95 -1.04 11.61
N PHE A 106 0.02 -0.11 11.48
CA PHE A 106 0.32 1.24 11.03
C PHE A 106 1.26 1.96 12.00
N GLU A 107 0.97 1.91 13.30
CA GLU A 107 1.78 2.53 14.35
C GLU A 107 3.18 1.92 14.42
N SER A 108 3.29 0.60 14.35
CA SER A 108 4.59 -0.10 14.32
C SER A 108 5.42 0.26 13.09
N THR A 109 4.78 0.45 11.93
CA THR A 109 5.44 0.92 10.70
C THR A 109 5.96 2.35 10.87
N VAL A 110 5.15 3.25 11.42
CA VAL A 110 5.58 4.63 11.72
C VAL A 110 6.75 4.66 12.69
N GLU A 111 6.70 3.84 13.74
CA GLU A 111 7.78 3.73 14.72
C GLU A 111 9.07 3.20 14.11
N TYR A 112 8.99 2.17 13.25
CA TYR A 112 10.13 1.65 12.51
C TYR A 112 10.83 2.77 11.72
N TRP A 113 10.09 3.57 10.95
CA TRP A 113 10.65 4.65 10.15
C TRP A 113 11.22 5.77 11.00
N ARG A 114 10.58 6.12 12.11
CA ARG A 114 11.10 7.12 13.07
C ARG A 114 12.42 6.66 13.70
N ARG A 115 12.47 5.39 14.11
CA ARG A 115 13.68 4.78 14.67
C ARG A 115 14.81 4.75 13.64
N TRP A 116 14.51 4.38 12.42
CA TRP A 116 15.49 4.39 11.34
C TRP A 116 16.03 5.82 11.09
N LEU A 117 15.15 6.81 11.00
CA LEU A 117 15.55 8.22 10.84
C LEU A 117 16.34 8.76 12.03
N SER A 118 16.15 8.26 13.24
CA SER A 118 16.88 8.72 14.42
C SER A 118 18.40 8.48 14.34
N GLY A 119 18.82 7.55 13.46
CA GLY A 119 20.22 7.34 13.12
C GLY A 119 20.84 8.42 12.20
N CYS A 120 20.04 9.36 11.68
CA CYS A 120 20.55 10.44 10.83
C CYS A 120 21.31 11.48 11.65
N THR A 121 22.59 11.69 11.31
CA THR A 121 23.48 12.63 12.02
C THR A 121 23.48 14.04 11.45
N TYR A 122 22.69 14.34 10.44
CA TYR A 122 22.60 15.67 9.86
C TYR A 122 21.70 16.59 10.67
N PHE A 123 22.25 17.72 11.14
CA PHE A 123 21.55 18.73 11.95
C PHE A 123 21.47 20.11 11.29
N GLY A 124 21.75 20.23 9.99
CA GLY A 124 21.70 21.50 9.26
C GLY A 124 20.29 22.02 9.00
N ARG A 125 20.22 23.25 8.45
CA ARG A 125 18.95 23.94 8.10
C ARG A 125 18.02 23.15 7.16
N TRP A 126 18.55 22.20 6.41
CA TRP A 126 17.83 21.38 5.45
C TRP A 126 17.43 20.00 6.00
N ARG A 127 17.36 19.87 7.32
CA ARG A 127 17.12 18.59 8.00
C ARG A 127 15.89 17.87 7.48
N GLU A 128 14.77 18.56 7.31
CA GLU A 128 13.54 17.92 6.81
C GLU A 128 13.73 17.38 5.39
N MET A 129 14.33 18.13 4.51
CA MET A 129 14.62 17.70 3.13
C MET A 129 15.54 16.48 3.11
N VAL A 130 16.61 16.50 3.90
CA VAL A 130 17.56 15.38 4.01
C VAL A 130 16.85 14.12 4.52
N HIS A 131 16.00 14.25 5.55
CA HIS A 131 15.20 13.13 6.05
C HIS A 131 14.26 12.57 4.99
N ARG A 132 13.59 13.43 4.20
CA ARG A 132 12.73 13.01 3.09
C ARG A 132 13.50 12.27 2.01
N CYS A 133 14.66 12.77 1.61
CA CYS A 133 15.54 12.10 0.66
C CYS A 133 16.00 10.74 1.18
N ALA A 134 16.43 10.67 2.45
CA ALA A 134 16.86 9.42 3.06
C ALA A 134 15.75 8.36 3.08
N LEU A 135 14.51 8.75 3.43
CA LEU A 135 13.34 7.86 3.37
C LEU A 135 13.06 7.37 1.95
N ALA A 136 13.14 8.25 0.95
CA ALA A 136 12.93 7.87 -0.45
C ALA A 136 13.98 6.86 -0.92
N LEU A 137 15.26 7.10 -0.63
CA LEU A 137 16.35 6.18 -0.97
C LEU A 137 16.19 4.82 -0.27
N LYS A 138 15.81 4.82 1.02
CA LYS A 138 15.56 3.57 1.76
C LYS A 138 14.39 2.79 1.18
N LEU A 139 13.32 3.46 0.74
CA LEU A 139 12.17 2.82 0.08
C LEU A 139 12.52 2.22 -1.29
N LEU A 140 13.53 2.75 -1.97
CA LEU A 140 14.03 2.23 -3.25
C LEU A 140 15.01 1.07 -3.08
N THR A 141 15.39 0.73 -1.86
CA THR A 141 16.30 -0.38 -1.60
C THR A 141 15.54 -1.70 -1.58
N TYR A 142 15.95 -2.63 -2.44
CA TYR A 142 15.43 -3.99 -2.46
C TYR A 142 16.05 -4.78 -1.30
N GLU A 143 15.24 -5.08 -0.29
CA GLU A 143 15.70 -5.62 0.99
C GLU A 143 16.56 -6.89 0.88
N PRO A 144 16.21 -7.92 0.05
CA PRO A 144 16.98 -9.16 0.01
C PRO A 144 18.42 -9.01 -0.49
N SER A 145 18.71 -8.03 -1.35
CA SER A 145 20.04 -7.82 -1.92
C SER A 145 20.73 -6.55 -1.44
N GLY A 146 19.97 -5.62 -0.85
CA GLY A 146 20.46 -4.28 -0.53
C GLY A 146 20.63 -3.37 -1.74
N ALA A 147 20.35 -3.85 -2.96
CA ALA A 147 20.44 -3.07 -4.18
C ALA A 147 19.35 -1.99 -4.24
N MET A 148 19.71 -0.83 -4.75
CA MET A 148 18.76 0.28 -4.93
C MET A 148 18.30 0.31 -6.38
N VAL A 149 16.97 0.34 -6.61
CA VAL A 149 16.43 0.49 -7.97
C VAL A 149 16.75 1.87 -8.53
N ALA A 150 16.97 1.94 -9.85
CA ALA A 150 17.35 3.18 -10.52
C ALA A 150 16.26 4.27 -10.46
N ALA A 151 14.98 3.87 -10.50
CA ALA A 151 13.86 4.79 -10.33
C ALA A 151 12.61 4.09 -9.79
N VAL A 152 11.80 4.82 -9.03
CA VAL A 152 10.49 4.36 -8.54
C VAL A 152 9.49 4.09 -9.66
N THR A 153 9.70 4.68 -10.82
CA THR A 153 8.86 4.53 -12.02
C THR A 153 9.26 3.36 -12.91
N CYS A 154 9.97 2.37 -12.35
CA CYS A 154 10.53 1.24 -13.09
C CYS A 154 9.54 0.46 -13.98
N GLY A 155 8.23 0.57 -13.72
CA GLY A 155 7.19 -0.06 -14.51
C GLY A 155 6.42 0.87 -15.45
N LEU A 156 6.78 2.15 -15.52
CA LEU A 156 6.13 3.13 -16.38
C LEU A 156 6.98 3.36 -17.65
N PRO A 157 6.37 3.30 -18.84
CA PRO A 157 7.07 3.62 -20.07
C PRO A 157 7.40 5.11 -20.15
N GLU A 158 8.62 5.44 -20.55
CA GLU A 158 9.01 6.83 -20.86
C GLU A 158 8.40 7.30 -22.19
N ASP A 159 8.31 6.38 -23.15
CA ASP A 159 7.79 6.64 -24.49
C ASP A 159 6.73 5.58 -24.82
N LEU A 160 5.45 5.98 -24.73
CA LEU A 160 4.32 5.08 -24.99
C LEU A 160 4.32 4.61 -26.44
N GLY A 161 4.53 3.29 -26.64
CA GLY A 161 4.65 2.68 -27.97
C GLY A 161 5.99 2.91 -28.66
N GLY A 162 6.93 3.56 -28.02
CA GLY A 162 8.27 3.82 -28.53
C GLY A 162 9.32 2.83 -28.06
N GLN A 163 10.58 3.09 -28.44
CA GLN A 163 11.72 2.23 -28.13
C GLN A 163 12.53 2.66 -26.90
N ARG A 164 12.27 3.83 -26.34
CA ARG A 164 13.00 4.43 -25.22
C ARG A 164 12.36 4.05 -23.88
N ASN A 165 12.28 2.74 -23.61
CA ASN A 165 11.70 2.23 -22.38
C ASN A 165 12.76 1.37 -21.67
N TRP A 166 13.36 1.93 -20.62
CA TRP A 166 14.42 1.33 -19.85
C TRP A 166 13.86 0.57 -18.65
N ASP A 167 14.56 -0.49 -18.25
CA ASP A 167 14.22 -1.23 -17.05
C ASP A 167 14.90 -0.61 -15.83
N TYR A 168 14.20 0.22 -15.11
CA TYR A 168 14.69 0.92 -13.91
C TYR A 168 14.67 0.07 -12.63
N ARG A 169 14.35 -1.21 -12.71
CA ARG A 169 14.47 -2.13 -11.57
C ARG A 169 15.92 -2.44 -11.22
N TYR A 170 16.84 -2.25 -12.16
CA TYR A 170 18.26 -2.47 -11.95
C TYR A 170 18.92 -1.29 -11.25
N THR A 171 20.02 -1.59 -10.58
CA THR A 171 20.83 -0.59 -9.88
C THR A 171 21.75 0.12 -10.88
N TRP A 172 21.93 1.43 -10.72
CA TRP A 172 23.03 2.15 -11.35
C TRP A 172 24.35 1.80 -10.65
N ILE A 173 25.39 1.51 -11.42
CA ILE A 173 26.75 1.22 -10.93
C ILE A 173 27.58 2.49 -11.09
#